data_ef794f765027b7d8240acee62012a1ce
#
_entry.id   ef794f765027b7d8240acee62012a1ce
#
_cell.length_a   1.000
_cell.length_b   1.000
_cell.length_c   1.000
_cell.angle_alpha   90.00
_cell.angle_beta   90.00
_cell.angle_gamma   90.00
#
_symmetry.space_group_name_H-M   'P 1'
#
loop_
_entity.id
_entity.type
_entity.pdbx_description
1 polymer ?
#
loop_
_entity_poly.entity_id
_entity_poly.type
_entity_poly.pdbx_seq_one_letter_code
_entity_poly.pdbx_strand_id
1 'polypeptide(L)'
;SGRQQVLSQAQIHVPDEDIQAAFDWGKLNLADMRRTVRDVMVRDTMEGTVYPSPLTPTFPVLSGFGAGYPDYPWFFGTDGAYSTFSLAAVGLWDEAKNHLATIRQVSQLVNGPTGKVLHEIVTDGSIYFGTNAQNGDVNETAEFATAAATLWRWSGDNSVRDDNYDFIKAGLTYITTKLVTASLNPDGWPEGAGMVEATGMGAVKLDVAVYTIRALNDLAEMADSKGDTATRDWAATKASALTDKFRQDWWIPSQGLFADSLALTQKVSTDPPAAVSTKSKTQQLEQLYWINATPMETSTASVKDASMAFPQLESSTFTGTTGFFQQGQKGGFQASAVNTGVMAIAEANYGRMDQSLRYVNLIANELDVEQPGALPELFDSPDYKYFPPFGGAMVMQAWSSYGIHWPLVELYLGIKPDAPAKSLSVVPDLPGSWPELSVDNLRVGSSQIAVSVQRAGVDYVTTVSAPVGWSLTIGYTLPAKTQVKTVSLNGSPAAFQIVPTNRGEEIHVQTNSGGTQEVRIQTE
;
A
#
# COMPACT_ATOMS: atom_id res chain seq x y z
N SER A 1 9.59 23.02 -18.37
CA SER A 1 9.21 23.31 -16.98
C SER A 1 9.27 22.03 -16.15
N GLY A 2 9.40 22.13 -14.84
CA GLY A 2 9.42 20.94 -13.96
C GLY A 2 8.16 20.07 -14.10
N ARG A 3 6.97 20.65 -14.33
CA ARG A 3 5.73 19.93 -14.58
C ARG A 3 5.78 19.10 -15.88
N GLN A 4 6.36 19.62 -16.96
CA GLN A 4 6.53 18.83 -18.20
C GLN A 4 7.43 17.63 -18.00
N GLN A 5 8.49 17.76 -17.20
CA GLN A 5 9.36 16.64 -16.86
C GLN A 5 8.62 15.57 -16.07
N VAL A 6 7.77 15.95 -15.11
CA VAL A 6 6.94 15.01 -14.35
C VAL A 6 5.95 14.30 -15.27
N LEU A 7 5.25 15.03 -16.14
CA LEU A 7 4.28 14.45 -17.07
C LEU A 7 4.92 13.54 -18.12
N SER A 8 6.19 13.75 -18.48
CA SER A 8 6.90 12.91 -19.44
C SER A 8 7.33 11.55 -18.88
N GLN A 9 7.26 11.36 -17.57
CA GLN A 9 7.53 10.07 -16.93
C GLN A 9 6.24 9.26 -16.84
N ALA A 10 6.33 7.93 -16.99
CA ALA A 10 5.21 7.02 -16.89
C ALA A 10 3.97 7.54 -17.65
N GLN A 11 4.13 7.72 -18.96
CA GLN A 11 3.05 8.18 -19.82
C GLN A 11 2.09 7.02 -20.06
N ILE A 12 0.98 7.00 -19.32
CA ILE A 12 -0.05 5.99 -19.46
C ILE A 12 -1.04 6.38 -20.56
N HIS A 13 -1.63 5.38 -21.22
CA HIS A 13 -2.71 5.55 -22.19
C HIS A 13 -3.83 4.59 -21.81
N VAL A 14 -4.91 5.15 -21.31
CA VAL A 14 -6.11 4.40 -20.87
C VAL A 14 -7.31 4.75 -21.75
N PRO A 15 -8.29 3.87 -21.90
CA PRO A 15 -9.51 4.16 -22.68
C PRO A 15 -10.43 5.20 -22.04
N ASP A 16 -10.23 5.53 -20.77
CA ASP A 16 -11.08 6.39 -19.96
C ASP A 16 -10.38 7.75 -19.72
N GLU A 17 -11.01 8.85 -20.18
CA GLU A 17 -10.41 10.20 -20.13
C GLU A 17 -10.33 10.74 -18.68
N ASP A 18 -11.28 10.39 -17.81
CA ASP A 18 -11.28 10.86 -16.42
C ASP A 18 -10.17 10.17 -15.62
N ILE A 19 -9.97 8.86 -15.85
CA ILE A 19 -8.85 8.12 -15.25
C ILE A 19 -7.51 8.61 -15.82
N GLN A 20 -7.44 8.90 -17.12
CA GLN A 20 -6.24 9.50 -17.72
C GLN A 20 -5.89 10.82 -17.05
N ALA A 21 -6.88 11.70 -16.87
CA ALA A 21 -6.70 12.99 -16.21
C ALA A 21 -6.26 12.80 -14.74
N ALA A 22 -6.92 11.90 -14.00
CA ALA A 22 -6.59 11.62 -12.60
C ALA A 22 -5.16 11.05 -12.45
N PHE A 23 -4.71 10.22 -13.38
CA PHE A 23 -3.33 9.71 -13.39
C PHE A 23 -2.32 10.85 -13.59
N ASP A 24 -2.53 11.71 -14.56
CA ASP A 24 -1.61 12.81 -14.86
C ASP A 24 -1.61 13.89 -13.78
N TRP A 25 -2.77 14.28 -13.27
CA TRP A 25 -2.86 15.20 -12.15
C TRP A 25 -2.32 14.60 -10.85
N GLY A 26 -2.53 13.30 -10.59
CA GLY A 26 -1.94 12.61 -9.44
C GLY A 26 -0.40 12.73 -9.41
N LYS A 27 0.27 12.60 -10.57
CA LYS A 27 1.73 12.87 -10.67
C LYS A 27 2.08 14.30 -10.30
N LEU A 28 1.29 15.27 -10.77
CA LEU A 28 1.51 16.68 -10.46
C LEU A 28 1.24 16.99 -8.99
N ASN A 29 0.18 16.41 -8.41
CA ASN A 29 -0.10 16.56 -6.97
C ASN A 29 1.08 16.06 -6.13
N LEU A 30 1.60 14.87 -6.39
CA LEU A 30 2.78 14.34 -5.70
C LEU A 30 4.01 15.25 -5.84
N ALA A 31 4.24 15.81 -7.04
CA ALA A 31 5.34 16.72 -7.27
C ALA A 31 5.15 18.09 -6.57
N ASP A 32 3.93 18.59 -6.51
CA ASP A 32 3.60 19.87 -5.85
C ASP A 32 3.62 19.73 -4.31
N MET A 33 3.50 18.49 -3.78
CA MET A 33 3.60 18.19 -2.34
C MET A 33 5.03 18.15 -1.80
N ARG A 34 6.05 18.32 -2.63
CA ARG A 34 7.46 18.37 -2.20
C ARG A 34 7.68 19.41 -1.11
N ARG A 35 8.41 19.01 -0.07
CA ARG A 35 8.77 19.87 1.06
C ARG A 35 10.26 19.77 1.34
N THR A 36 10.86 20.93 1.60
CA THR A 36 12.23 21.03 2.12
C THR A 36 12.23 22.06 3.22
N VAL A 37 12.60 21.64 4.41
CA VAL A 37 12.69 22.49 5.60
C VAL A 37 14.14 22.54 6.08
N ARG A 38 14.55 23.66 6.66
CA ARG A 38 15.94 23.93 7.05
C ARG A 38 16.02 24.26 8.53
N ASP A 39 17.19 23.97 9.12
CA ASP A 39 17.52 24.28 10.53
C ASP A 39 16.47 23.77 11.51
N VAL A 40 16.04 22.52 11.30
CA VAL A 40 14.92 21.91 12.02
C VAL A 40 15.33 21.48 13.41
N MET A 41 14.64 22.02 14.40
CA MET A 41 14.79 21.68 15.82
C MET A 41 13.65 20.76 16.23
N VAL A 42 13.96 19.47 16.33
CA VAL A 42 12.95 18.46 16.69
C VAL A 42 12.53 18.60 18.15
N ARG A 43 11.21 18.53 18.39
CA ARG A 43 10.59 18.62 19.72
C ARG A 43 9.56 17.51 19.88
N ASP A 44 9.71 16.70 20.91
CA ASP A 44 8.71 15.69 21.27
C ASP A 44 7.51 16.39 21.91
N THR A 45 6.60 16.82 21.08
CA THR A 45 5.43 17.64 21.42
C THR A 45 4.17 16.80 21.22
N MET A 46 3.31 16.80 22.23
CA MET A 46 1.94 16.33 22.06
C MET A 46 1.07 17.50 21.61
N GLU A 47 0.16 17.28 20.69
CA GLU A 47 -0.76 18.30 20.21
C GLU A 47 -1.48 19.01 21.37
N GLY A 48 -1.45 20.34 21.37
CA GLY A 48 -2.05 21.16 22.41
C GLY A 48 -1.33 21.20 23.74
N THR A 49 -0.12 20.65 23.86
CA THR A 49 0.69 20.65 25.08
C THR A 49 1.77 21.74 25.09
N VAL A 50 2.56 21.76 26.16
CA VAL A 50 3.67 22.70 26.30
C VAL A 50 4.73 22.42 25.24
N TYR A 51 5.29 23.50 24.66
CA TYR A 51 6.35 23.42 23.67
C TYR A 51 7.69 23.11 24.35
N PRO A 52 8.21 21.86 24.26
CA PRO A 52 9.39 21.45 25.02
C PRO A 52 10.68 21.99 24.42
N SER A 53 11.79 21.82 25.12
CA SER A 53 13.12 22.10 24.60
C SER A 53 13.45 21.16 23.43
N PRO A 54 14.17 21.65 22.41
CA PRO A 54 14.52 20.82 21.27
C PRO A 54 15.50 19.70 21.64
N LEU A 55 15.35 18.57 20.96
CA LEU A 55 16.31 17.48 20.98
C LEU A 55 17.57 17.85 20.19
N THR A 56 18.67 17.20 20.49
CA THR A 56 19.94 17.35 19.77
C THR A 56 20.36 16.04 19.11
N PRO A 57 20.92 16.07 17.91
CA PRO A 57 21.28 17.23 17.08
C PRO A 57 20.09 17.87 16.37
N THR A 58 20.28 19.10 15.86
CA THR A 58 19.36 19.72 14.90
C THR A 58 19.64 19.18 13.49
N PHE A 59 18.63 19.19 12.62
CA PHE A 59 18.79 18.79 11.23
C PHE A 59 18.97 20.03 10.34
N PRO A 60 20.09 20.13 9.59
CA PRO A 60 20.29 21.23 8.65
C PRO A 60 19.21 21.27 7.55
N VAL A 61 18.78 20.11 7.09
CA VAL A 61 17.76 19.96 6.06
C VAL A 61 16.99 18.66 6.32
N LEU A 62 15.66 18.74 6.23
CA LEU A 62 14.77 17.61 6.06
C LEU A 62 14.00 17.81 4.75
N SER A 63 13.82 16.73 3.99
CA SER A 63 13.14 16.78 2.69
C SER A 63 12.24 15.56 2.51
N GLY A 64 11.19 15.72 1.70
CA GLY A 64 10.24 14.68 1.40
C GLY A 64 9.00 15.30 0.73
N PHE A 65 7.85 14.81 1.06
CA PHE A 65 6.57 15.38 0.63
C PHE A 65 5.62 15.49 1.83
N GLY A 66 4.74 16.50 1.77
CA GLY A 66 3.67 16.67 2.74
C GLY A 66 2.54 15.70 2.48
N ALA A 67 1.81 15.33 3.52
CA ALA A 67 0.66 14.45 3.41
C ALA A 67 -0.49 15.13 2.66
N GLY A 68 -0.89 16.32 3.10
CA GLY A 68 -2.03 17.02 2.56
C GLY A 68 -1.89 18.54 2.55
N TYR A 69 -2.71 19.22 1.72
CA TYR A 69 -2.73 20.65 1.62
C TYR A 69 -4.19 21.15 1.68
N PRO A 70 -4.49 22.22 2.42
CA PRO A 70 -3.56 23.21 3.02
C PRO A 70 -3.09 22.91 4.45
N ASP A 71 -3.70 21.98 5.21
CA ASP A 71 -3.60 21.95 6.67
C ASP A 71 -2.48 21.04 7.17
N TYR A 72 -2.24 19.90 6.48
CA TYR A 72 -1.22 18.91 6.87
C TYR A 72 -0.04 18.80 5.88
N PRO A 73 0.66 19.90 5.55
CA PRO A 73 1.82 19.83 4.66
C PRO A 73 3.04 19.24 5.38
N TRP A 74 2.82 18.24 6.26
CA TRP A 74 3.78 17.65 7.18
C TRP A 74 4.26 16.28 6.67
N PHE A 75 5.30 15.75 7.29
CA PHE A 75 5.79 14.41 6.97
C PHE A 75 5.09 13.38 7.85
N PHE A 76 4.35 12.47 7.25
CA PHE A 76 3.63 11.40 7.94
C PHE A 76 4.20 10.04 7.59
N GLY A 77 4.16 9.10 8.54
CA GLY A 77 4.59 7.72 8.34
C GLY A 77 3.65 6.96 7.41
N THR A 78 2.35 6.94 7.71
CA THR A 78 1.32 6.23 6.92
C THR A 78 1.16 6.79 5.52
N ASP A 79 0.94 8.12 5.41
CA ASP A 79 0.82 8.80 4.10
C ASP A 79 2.07 8.60 3.26
N GLY A 80 3.23 8.65 3.90
CA GLY A 80 4.51 8.39 3.28
C GLY A 80 4.61 7.00 2.68
N ALA A 81 4.10 5.99 3.38
CA ALA A 81 4.11 4.62 2.89
C ALA A 81 3.20 4.44 1.68
N TYR A 82 1.93 4.83 1.77
CA TYR A 82 0.99 4.71 0.64
C TYR A 82 1.41 5.54 -0.57
N SER A 83 1.87 6.79 -0.36
CA SER A 83 2.35 7.62 -1.45
C SER A 83 3.60 7.05 -2.12
N THR A 84 4.44 6.28 -1.39
CA THR A 84 5.63 5.65 -1.96
C THR A 84 5.29 4.61 -3.03
N PHE A 85 4.16 3.89 -2.92
CA PHE A 85 3.70 3.01 -3.99
C PHE A 85 3.42 3.80 -5.29
N SER A 86 2.71 4.92 -5.18
CA SER A 86 2.49 5.82 -6.31
C SER A 86 3.78 6.39 -6.88
N LEU A 87 4.65 6.91 -6.02
CA LEU A 87 5.94 7.48 -6.42
C LEU A 87 6.84 6.45 -7.10
N ALA A 88 6.81 5.20 -6.64
CA ALA A 88 7.52 4.09 -7.27
C ALA A 88 6.96 3.82 -8.68
N ALA A 89 5.64 3.70 -8.80
CA ALA A 89 4.94 3.40 -10.04
C ALA A 89 5.07 4.48 -11.11
N VAL A 90 5.30 5.75 -10.72
CA VAL A 90 5.44 6.86 -11.69
C VAL A 90 6.88 7.38 -11.81
N GLY A 91 7.85 6.77 -11.12
CA GLY A 91 9.27 7.09 -11.25
C GLY A 91 9.75 8.34 -10.51
N LEU A 92 8.97 8.87 -9.57
CA LEU A 92 9.32 10.02 -8.71
C LEU A 92 10.06 9.55 -7.44
N TRP A 93 11.18 8.88 -7.62
CA TRP A 93 11.88 8.15 -6.56
C TRP A 93 12.66 9.01 -5.58
N ASP A 94 13.13 10.20 -6.01
CA ASP A 94 13.90 11.08 -5.15
C ASP A 94 13.05 11.64 -4.02
N GLU A 95 11.78 11.90 -4.28
CA GLU A 95 10.79 12.31 -3.29
C GLU A 95 10.58 11.22 -2.24
N ALA A 96 10.39 9.99 -2.68
CA ALA A 96 10.20 8.83 -1.80
C ALA A 96 11.46 8.56 -0.96
N LYS A 97 12.66 8.57 -1.56
CA LYS A 97 13.93 8.39 -0.84
C LYS A 97 14.12 9.44 0.24
N ASN A 98 13.89 10.70 -0.09
CA ASN A 98 14.03 11.81 0.84
C ASN A 98 13.03 11.70 1.99
N HIS A 99 11.79 11.32 1.69
CA HIS A 99 10.76 11.14 2.71
C HIS A 99 11.13 10.01 3.69
N LEU A 100 11.50 8.84 3.18
CA LEU A 100 11.94 7.71 4.01
C LEU A 100 13.16 8.09 4.87
N ALA A 101 14.11 8.84 4.31
CA ALA A 101 15.27 9.31 5.07
C ALA A 101 14.87 10.27 6.19
N THR A 102 13.96 11.20 5.94
CA THR A 102 13.43 12.14 6.95
C THR A 102 12.72 11.40 8.07
N ILE A 103 11.76 10.52 7.74
CA ILE A 103 11.02 9.73 8.72
C ILE A 103 11.98 8.91 9.57
N ARG A 104 12.93 8.18 8.96
CA ARG A 104 13.91 7.38 9.69
C ARG A 104 14.78 8.21 10.62
N GLN A 105 15.38 9.30 10.12
CA GLN A 105 16.34 10.11 10.90
C GLN A 105 15.66 10.74 12.13
N VAL A 106 14.46 11.28 11.95
CA VAL A 106 13.74 11.89 13.06
C VAL A 106 13.23 10.83 14.04
N SER A 107 12.74 9.69 13.54
CA SER A 107 12.34 8.56 14.37
C SER A 107 13.51 8.02 15.20
N GLN A 108 14.71 7.92 14.62
CA GLN A 108 15.92 7.51 15.35
C GLN A 108 16.33 8.51 16.44
N LEU A 109 16.18 9.81 16.17
CA LEU A 109 16.47 10.83 17.19
C LEU A 109 15.52 10.74 18.39
N VAL A 110 14.23 10.51 18.14
CA VAL A 110 13.18 10.51 19.19
C VAL A 110 13.09 9.15 19.88
N ASN A 111 13.01 8.08 19.10
CA ASN A 111 12.75 6.73 19.58
C ASN A 111 14.03 5.92 19.85
N GLY A 112 15.20 6.47 19.52
CA GLY A 112 16.48 5.78 19.68
C GLY A 112 16.58 4.51 18.82
N PRO A 113 17.16 3.43 19.35
CA PRO A 113 17.46 2.24 18.55
C PRO A 113 16.27 1.30 18.34
N THR A 114 15.05 1.68 18.71
CA THR A 114 13.88 0.78 18.60
C THR A 114 13.43 0.59 17.17
N GLY A 115 13.70 1.55 16.27
CA GLY A 115 13.22 1.52 14.90
C GLY A 115 11.70 1.77 14.77
N LYS A 116 11.01 2.16 15.84
CA LYS A 116 9.60 2.54 15.77
C LYS A 116 9.47 3.85 15.01
N VAL A 117 8.57 3.88 14.05
CA VAL A 117 8.30 5.02 13.19
C VAL A 117 7.40 6.02 13.90
N LEU A 118 7.66 7.31 13.70
CA LEU A 118 6.83 8.41 14.19
C LEU A 118 5.64 8.62 13.23
N HIS A 119 4.51 9.05 13.80
CA HIS A 119 3.31 9.34 13.03
C HIS A 119 3.43 10.66 12.28
N GLU A 120 3.65 11.77 13.00
CA GLU A 120 3.65 13.12 12.43
C GLU A 120 4.93 13.88 12.76
N ILE A 121 5.53 14.47 11.75
CA ILE A 121 6.66 15.38 11.85
C ILE A 121 6.28 16.69 11.16
N VAL A 122 5.96 17.70 11.98
CA VAL A 122 5.58 19.02 11.49
C VAL A 122 6.81 19.72 10.91
N THR A 123 6.61 20.63 9.99
CA THR A 123 7.69 21.36 9.30
C THR A 123 8.52 22.26 10.22
N ASP A 124 8.03 22.59 11.41
CA ASP A 124 8.79 23.31 12.45
C ASP A 124 9.64 22.39 13.35
N GLY A 125 9.51 21.07 13.17
CA GLY A 125 10.18 20.04 13.95
C GLY A 125 9.37 19.49 15.15
N SER A 126 8.15 19.96 15.36
CA SER A 126 7.25 19.38 16.35
C SER A 126 6.83 17.99 15.93
N ILE A 127 6.70 17.08 16.90
CA ILE A 127 6.28 15.70 16.68
C ILE A 127 5.03 15.41 17.45
N TYR A 128 4.08 14.78 16.78
CA TYR A 128 2.88 14.26 17.40
C TYR A 128 2.79 12.76 17.15
N PHE A 129 2.47 11.99 18.19
CA PHE A 129 2.25 10.55 18.16
C PHE A 129 3.44 9.71 17.64
N GLY A 130 3.36 8.41 17.87
CA GLY A 130 4.35 7.45 17.38
C GLY A 130 5.62 7.33 18.21
N THR A 131 5.74 8.00 19.38
CA THR A 131 6.91 7.82 20.26
C THR A 131 6.87 6.47 20.98
N ASN A 132 8.01 6.03 21.53
CA ASN A 132 8.08 4.79 22.32
C ASN A 132 7.17 4.80 23.55
N ALA A 133 6.85 5.97 24.08
CA ALA A 133 5.95 6.12 25.24
C ALA A 133 4.49 5.87 24.88
N GLN A 134 4.16 5.87 23.60
CA GLN A 134 2.82 5.66 23.08
C GLN A 134 2.78 4.35 22.29
N ASN A 135 1.84 3.47 22.64
CA ASN A 135 1.57 2.27 21.84
C ASN A 135 0.69 2.60 20.63
N GLY A 136 0.82 3.82 20.06
CA GLY A 136 0.09 4.30 18.90
C GLY A 136 0.85 4.06 17.60
N ASP A 137 0.13 4.07 16.49
CA ASP A 137 0.64 4.15 15.12
C ASP A 137 1.67 3.07 14.79
N VAL A 138 1.35 1.82 15.15
CA VAL A 138 2.24 0.67 14.98
C VAL A 138 2.28 0.19 13.53
N ASN A 139 1.18 0.41 12.77
CA ASN A 139 1.10 0.13 11.33
C ASN A 139 2.26 0.77 10.57
N GLU A 140 2.61 2.00 10.88
CA GLU A 140 3.64 2.77 10.19
C GLU A 140 5.03 2.13 10.23
N THR A 141 5.36 1.46 11.34
CA THR A 141 6.63 0.73 11.47
C THR A 141 6.69 -0.45 10.48
N ALA A 142 5.55 -1.12 10.25
CA ALA A 142 5.44 -2.17 9.25
C ALA A 142 5.39 -1.61 7.82
N GLU A 143 4.58 -0.58 7.59
CA GLU A 143 4.40 0.03 6.27
C GLU A 143 5.68 0.69 5.76
N PHE A 144 6.48 1.30 6.63
CA PHE A 144 7.79 1.84 6.27
C PHE A 144 8.70 0.78 5.65
N ALA A 145 8.71 -0.44 6.20
CA ALA A 145 9.50 -1.54 5.66
C ALA A 145 9.05 -1.90 4.24
N THR A 146 7.75 -2.01 4.02
CA THR A 146 7.18 -2.30 2.69
C THR A 146 7.43 -1.17 1.70
N ALA A 147 7.30 0.09 2.11
CA ALA A 147 7.59 1.25 1.27
C ALA A 147 9.06 1.25 0.81
N ALA A 148 10.00 1.03 1.72
CA ALA A 148 11.42 0.96 1.40
C ALA A 148 11.74 -0.23 0.46
N ALA A 149 11.17 -1.41 0.71
CA ALA A 149 11.35 -2.57 -0.14
C ALA A 149 10.76 -2.37 -1.55
N THR A 150 9.57 -1.77 -1.64
CA THR A 150 8.94 -1.44 -2.92
C THR A 150 9.81 -0.48 -3.73
N LEU A 151 10.25 0.61 -3.10
CA LEU A 151 11.13 1.57 -3.77
C LEU A 151 12.46 0.95 -4.20
N TRP A 152 13.03 0.05 -3.40
CA TRP A 152 14.24 -0.69 -3.75
C TRP A 152 14.04 -1.62 -4.95
N ARG A 153 12.95 -2.39 -4.98
CA ARG A 153 12.61 -3.27 -6.13
C ARG A 153 12.45 -2.47 -7.42
N TRP A 154 11.78 -1.33 -7.35
CA TRP A 154 11.56 -0.46 -8.51
C TRP A 154 12.82 0.26 -8.97
N SER A 155 13.55 0.85 -8.03
CA SER A 155 14.72 1.69 -8.35
C SER A 155 15.99 0.90 -8.64
N GLY A 156 16.13 -0.30 -8.10
CA GLY A 156 17.38 -1.06 -8.14
C GLY A 156 18.52 -0.41 -7.34
N ASP A 157 18.21 0.65 -6.60
CA ASP A 157 19.19 1.39 -5.82
C ASP A 157 19.39 0.72 -4.45
N ASN A 158 20.50 0.01 -4.32
CA ASN A 158 20.82 -0.67 -3.08
C ASN A 158 21.00 0.27 -1.88
N SER A 159 21.24 1.57 -2.09
CA SER A 159 21.29 2.53 -0.99
C SER A 159 19.94 2.64 -0.28
N VAL A 160 18.82 2.53 -1.01
CA VAL A 160 17.47 2.52 -0.41
C VAL A 160 17.32 1.38 0.58
N ARG A 161 17.79 0.18 0.21
CA ARG A 161 17.81 -0.98 1.11
C ARG A 161 18.79 -0.74 2.26
N ASP A 162 20.04 -0.42 1.96
CA ASP A 162 21.15 -0.41 2.92
C ASP A 162 20.98 0.68 3.98
N ASP A 163 20.53 1.86 3.60
CA ASP A 163 20.30 2.98 4.52
C ASP A 163 19.14 2.73 5.50
N ASN A 164 18.15 1.92 5.10
CA ASN A 164 16.96 1.66 5.91
C ASN A 164 16.98 0.30 6.62
N TYR A 165 17.87 -0.62 6.22
CA TYR A 165 17.87 -2.02 6.64
C TYR A 165 17.88 -2.22 8.16
N ASP A 166 18.86 -1.64 8.84
CA ASP A 166 19.01 -1.82 10.30
C ASP A 166 17.84 -1.16 11.06
N PHE A 167 17.32 -0.05 10.57
CA PHE A 167 16.16 0.62 11.14
C PHE A 167 14.89 -0.25 10.99
N ILE A 168 14.65 -0.81 9.81
CA ILE A 168 13.53 -1.73 9.54
C ILE A 168 13.63 -2.98 10.41
N LYS A 169 14.82 -3.60 10.46
CA LYS A 169 15.08 -4.78 11.29
C LYS A 169 14.79 -4.50 12.77
N ALA A 170 15.26 -3.36 13.28
CA ALA A 170 14.99 -2.95 14.66
C ALA A 170 13.49 -2.72 14.89
N GLY A 171 12.82 -1.99 14.00
CA GLY A 171 11.40 -1.68 14.10
C GLY A 171 10.52 -2.94 14.10
N LEU A 172 10.71 -3.84 13.15
CA LEU A 172 9.95 -5.09 13.10
C LEU A 172 10.25 -6.00 14.28
N THR A 173 11.50 -6.03 14.76
CA THR A 173 11.84 -6.73 16.02
C THR A 173 11.09 -6.11 17.21
N TYR A 174 11.07 -4.78 17.29
CA TYR A 174 10.41 -4.06 18.38
C TYR A 174 8.91 -4.34 18.41
N ILE A 175 8.18 -4.16 17.31
CA ILE A 175 6.73 -4.36 17.29
C ILE A 175 6.33 -5.82 17.52
N THR A 176 7.15 -6.78 17.08
CA THR A 176 6.85 -8.22 17.21
C THR A 176 7.34 -8.85 18.50
N THR A 177 8.08 -8.12 19.33
CA THR A 177 8.61 -8.65 20.61
C THR A 177 8.28 -7.77 21.81
N LYS A 178 8.38 -6.44 21.69
CA LYS A 178 8.15 -5.51 22.80
C LYS A 178 6.70 -5.05 22.90
N LEU A 179 6.03 -4.94 21.77
CA LEU A 179 4.60 -4.61 21.70
C LEU A 179 3.71 -5.87 21.69
N VAL A 180 4.22 -6.99 22.21
CA VAL A 180 3.47 -8.24 22.39
C VAL A 180 3.50 -8.60 23.86
N THR A 181 2.32 -8.54 24.52
CA THR A 181 2.22 -8.96 25.92
C THR A 181 1.98 -10.46 25.99
N ALA A 182 3.04 -11.26 26.04
CA ALA A 182 2.98 -12.72 25.88
C ALA A 182 1.99 -13.44 26.81
N SER A 183 1.75 -12.93 28.02
CA SER A 183 0.78 -13.51 28.96
C SER A 183 -0.67 -13.15 28.65
N LEU A 184 -0.91 -12.05 27.91
CA LEU A 184 -2.24 -11.54 27.57
C LEU A 184 -2.58 -11.73 26.09
N ASN A 185 -1.56 -11.87 25.26
CA ASN A 185 -1.61 -12.01 23.81
C ASN A 185 -0.83 -13.26 23.40
N PRO A 186 -1.36 -14.46 23.67
CA PRO A 186 -0.68 -15.71 23.32
C PRO A 186 -0.50 -15.87 21.80
N ASP A 187 -1.29 -15.14 21.02
CA ASP A 187 -1.27 -15.21 19.56
C ASP A 187 -0.06 -14.44 18.98
N GLY A 188 0.53 -13.53 19.75
CA GLY A 188 1.78 -12.85 19.39
C GLY A 188 1.63 -11.77 18.32
N TRP A 189 0.44 -11.19 18.15
CA TRP A 189 0.17 -10.06 17.27
C TRP A 189 0.69 -8.76 17.88
N PRO A 190 1.25 -7.82 17.10
CA PRO A 190 1.64 -6.51 17.59
C PRO A 190 0.45 -5.73 18.18
N GLU A 191 0.66 -5.12 19.33
CA GLU A 191 -0.32 -4.29 20.04
C GLU A 191 -0.07 -2.82 19.76
N GLY A 192 -1.12 -2.04 19.53
CA GLY A 192 -1.07 -0.60 19.39
C GLY A 192 -2.19 -0.05 18.51
N ALA A 193 -2.15 1.24 18.22
CA ALA A 193 -3.05 1.86 17.26
C ALA A 193 -2.65 1.48 15.83
N GLY A 194 -3.62 1.52 14.93
CA GLY A 194 -3.46 1.38 13.51
C GLY A 194 -4.12 2.58 12.81
N MET A 195 -4.43 2.45 11.53
CA MET A 195 -4.97 3.53 10.71
C MET A 195 -6.37 4.00 11.12
N VAL A 196 -7.10 3.22 11.92
CA VAL A 196 -8.40 3.64 12.44
C VAL A 196 -8.21 4.30 13.80
N GLU A 197 -8.33 5.61 13.83
CA GLU A 197 -8.20 6.45 15.02
C GLU A 197 -9.54 6.53 15.78
N ALA A 198 -10.06 5.39 16.19
CA ALA A 198 -11.34 5.31 16.88
C ALA A 198 -11.19 4.70 18.27
N THR A 199 -11.98 5.23 19.23
CA THR A 199 -12.09 4.64 20.57
C THR A 199 -12.86 3.33 20.54
N GLY A 200 -12.59 2.43 21.48
CA GLY A 200 -13.31 1.17 21.65
C GLY A 200 -12.79 0.01 20.80
N MET A 201 -11.72 0.20 20.03
CA MET A 201 -11.04 -0.91 19.38
C MET A 201 -10.21 -1.72 20.39
N GLY A 202 -10.01 -3.01 20.10
CA GLY A 202 -9.10 -3.87 20.86
C GLY A 202 -7.65 -3.44 20.77
N ALA A 203 -6.78 -4.03 21.58
CA ALA A 203 -5.36 -3.67 21.62
C ALA A 203 -4.60 -4.03 20.33
N VAL A 204 -5.06 -5.06 19.61
CA VAL A 204 -4.47 -5.54 18.35
C VAL A 204 -5.39 -5.14 17.20
N LYS A 205 -4.85 -4.57 16.12
CA LYS A 205 -5.60 -4.09 14.96
C LYS A 205 -5.35 -4.96 13.73
N LEU A 206 -6.37 -5.08 12.88
CA LEU A 206 -6.32 -5.92 11.68
C LEU A 206 -5.28 -5.43 10.67
N ASP A 207 -5.26 -4.13 10.38
CA ASP A 207 -4.30 -3.49 9.48
C ASP A 207 -2.87 -3.69 9.97
N VAL A 208 -2.59 -3.44 11.26
CA VAL A 208 -1.27 -3.70 11.87
C VAL A 208 -0.85 -5.16 11.68
N ALA A 209 -1.78 -6.11 11.85
CA ALA A 209 -1.46 -7.53 11.72
C ALA A 209 -1.05 -7.89 10.28
N VAL A 210 -1.83 -7.50 9.27
CA VAL A 210 -1.54 -7.87 7.87
C VAL A 210 -0.34 -7.11 7.32
N TYR A 211 -0.15 -5.85 7.69
CA TYR A 211 1.03 -5.08 7.29
C TYR A 211 2.30 -5.63 7.95
N THR A 212 2.22 -6.14 9.18
CA THR A 212 3.36 -6.82 9.81
C THR A 212 3.76 -8.08 9.05
N ILE A 213 2.80 -8.89 8.59
CA ILE A 213 3.10 -10.08 7.77
C ILE A 213 3.82 -9.67 6.48
N ARG A 214 3.28 -8.69 5.76
CA ARG A 214 3.87 -8.16 4.52
C ARG A 214 5.29 -7.63 4.76
N ALA A 215 5.46 -6.80 5.77
CA ALA A 215 6.75 -6.20 6.12
C ALA A 215 7.83 -7.23 6.51
N LEU A 216 7.45 -8.29 7.20
CA LEU A 216 8.38 -9.38 7.54
C LEU A 216 8.85 -10.14 6.29
N ASN A 217 7.98 -10.37 5.31
CA ASN A 217 8.35 -10.95 4.02
C ASN A 217 9.29 -10.01 3.24
N ASP A 218 9.00 -8.71 3.24
CA ASP A 218 9.85 -7.68 2.62
C ASP A 218 11.24 -7.64 3.28
N LEU A 219 11.30 -7.69 4.61
CA LEU A 219 12.59 -7.76 5.33
C LEU A 219 13.34 -9.04 5.01
N ALA A 220 12.65 -10.18 4.90
CA ALA A 220 13.31 -11.44 4.56
C ALA A 220 13.98 -11.37 3.18
N GLU A 221 13.32 -10.77 2.18
CA GLU A 221 13.88 -10.56 0.86
C GLU A 221 15.08 -9.59 0.87
N MET A 222 14.95 -8.46 1.57
CA MET A 222 16.07 -7.51 1.74
C MET A 222 17.27 -8.19 2.42
N ALA A 223 17.03 -9.01 3.45
CA ALA A 223 18.06 -9.75 4.17
C ALA A 223 18.75 -10.80 3.28
N ASP A 224 17.98 -11.53 2.47
CA ASP A 224 18.52 -12.49 1.51
C ASP A 224 19.44 -11.80 0.50
N SER A 225 19.02 -10.68 -0.04
CA SER A 225 19.82 -9.88 -0.97
C SER A 225 21.12 -9.32 -0.37
N LYS A 226 21.18 -9.19 0.99
CA LYS A 226 22.38 -8.80 1.74
C LYS A 226 23.23 -9.99 2.20
N GLY A 227 22.74 -11.22 2.06
CA GLY A 227 23.36 -12.41 2.63
C GLY A 227 23.22 -12.52 4.16
N ASP A 228 22.33 -11.73 4.79
CA ASP A 228 21.99 -11.85 6.21
C ASP A 228 20.97 -12.98 6.42
N THR A 229 21.48 -14.23 6.36
CA THR A 229 20.65 -15.42 6.47
C THR A 229 19.92 -15.52 7.80
N ALA A 230 20.52 -15.05 8.88
CA ALA A 230 19.89 -15.08 10.21
C ALA A 230 18.63 -14.20 10.27
N THR A 231 18.71 -12.99 9.74
CA THR A 231 17.54 -12.09 9.66
C THR A 231 16.50 -12.58 8.68
N ARG A 232 16.94 -13.10 7.51
CA ARG A 232 16.04 -13.73 6.53
C ARG A 232 15.20 -14.84 7.18
N ASP A 233 15.87 -15.78 7.81
CA ASP A 233 15.22 -16.95 8.39
C ASP A 233 14.30 -16.58 9.56
N TRP A 234 14.73 -15.62 10.39
CA TRP A 234 13.89 -15.08 11.46
C TRP A 234 12.63 -14.42 10.92
N ALA A 235 12.76 -13.51 9.95
CA ALA A 235 11.63 -12.76 9.41
C ALA A 235 10.66 -13.68 8.67
N ALA A 236 11.16 -14.58 7.82
CA ALA A 236 10.34 -15.56 7.10
C ALA A 236 9.59 -16.51 8.05
N THR A 237 10.27 -17.01 9.09
CA THR A 237 9.64 -17.90 10.10
C THR A 237 8.55 -17.15 10.85
N LYS A 238 8.78 -15.88 11.22
CA LYS A 238 7.81 -15.06 11.92
C LYS A 238 6.59 -14.76 11.04
N ALA A 239 6.82 -14.38 9.77
CA ALA A 239 5.75 -14.15 8.80
C ALA A 239 4.88 -15.39 8.60
N SER A 240 5.50 -16.56 8.38
CA SER A 240 4.80 -17.83 8.23
C SER A 240 3.95 -18.16 9.46
N ALA A 241 4.52 -18.04 10.66
CA ALA A 241 3.80 -18.32 11.91
C ALA A 241 2.59 -17.42 12.13
N LEU A 242 2.65 -16.15 11.70
CA LEU A 242 1.52 -15.23 11.75
C LEU A 242 0.47 -15.57 10.68
N THR A 243 0.91 -15.88 9.46
CA THR A 243 0.03 -16.27 8.35
C THR A 243 -0.74 -17.55 8.66
N ASP A 244 -0.10 -18.57 9.22
CA ASP A 244 -0.70 -19.88 9.51
C ASP A 244 -1.89 -19.80 10.47
N LYS A 245 -1.87 -18.83 11.38
CA LYS A 245 -2.95 -18.63 12.36
C LYS A 245 -3.90 -17.48 12.01
N PHE A 246 -3.57 -16.69 10.96
CA PHE A 246 -4.33 -15.49 10.61
C PHE A 246 -5.83 -15.78 10.50
N ARG A 247 -6.21 -16.79 9.74
CA ARG A 247 -7.61 -17.13 9.54
C ARG A 247 -8.31 -17.53 10.85
N GLN A 248 -7.64 -18.29 11.70
CA GLN A 248 -8.21 -18.75 12.98
C GLN A 248 -8.47 -17.58 13.92
N ASP A 249 -7.57 -16.62 13.96
CA ASP A 249 -7.62 -15.52 14.93
C ASP A 249 -8.56 -14.39 14.46
N TRP A 250 -8.64 -14.14 13.14
CA TRP A 250 -9.29 -12.95 12.61
C TRP A 250 -10.61 -13.20 11.87
N TRP A 251 -10.82 -14.37 11.27
CA TRP A 251 -12.00 -14.61 10.46
C TRP A 251 -13.26 -14.84 11.32
N ILE A 252 -14.36 -14.15 11.00
CA ILE A 252 -15.67 -14.28 11.62
C ILE A 252 -16.62 -14.94 10.60
N PRO A 253 -16.79 -16.28 10.63
CA PRO A 253 -17.57 -16.99 9.61
C PRO A 253 -19.03 -16.57 9.53
N SER A 254 -19.64 -16.15 10.64
CA SER A 254 -21.03 -15.71 10.71
C SER A 254 -21.28 -14.37 10.01
N GLN A 255 -20.22 -13.56 9.85
CA GLN A 255 -20.28 -12.24 9.22
C GLN A 255 -19.75 -12.27 7.78
N GLY A 256 -18.92 -13.25 7.44
CA GLY A 256 -18.18 -13.24 6.18
C GLY A 256 -17.16 -12.09 6.12
N LEU A 257 -16.65 -11.67 7.27
CA LEU A 257 -15.68 -10.57 7.43
C LEU A 257 -14.59 -10.97 8.42
N PHE A 258 -13.53 -10.18 8.48
CA PHE A 258 -12.51 -10.29 9.51
C PHE A 258 -12.88 -9.42 10.72
N ALA A 259 -12.37 -9.78 11.91
CA ALA A 259 -12.43 -8.89 13.06
C ALA A 259 -11.64 -7.62 12.77
N ASP A 260 -12.18 -6.46 13.11
CA ASP A 260 -11.45 -5.18 12.98
C ASP A 260 -10.33 -5.07 14.00
N SER A 261 -10.52 -5.68 15.16
CA SER A 261 -9.53 -5.72 16.23
C SER A 261 -9.72 -6.92 17.16
N LEU A 262 -8.67 -7.23 17.93
CA LEU A 262 -8.71 -8.25 18.97
C LEU A 262 -8.57 -7.60 20.34
N ALA A 263 -9.53 -7.86 21.23
CA ALA A 263 -9.45 -7.45 22.63
C ALA A 263 -8.67 -8.48 23.44
N LEU A 264 -7.70 -8.04 24.20
CA LEU A 264 -6.96 -8.88 25.14
C LEU A 264 -7.79 -9.00 26.43
N THR A 265 -8.11 -10.22 26.86
CA THR A 265 -9.05 -10.51 27.94
C THR A 265 -8.79 -9.86 29.29
N GLN A 266 -7.60 -9.28 29.51
CA GLN A 266 -7.24 -8.57 30.74
C GLN A 266 -7.06 -7.06 30.56
N LYS A 267 -7.10 -6.53 29.33
CA LYS A 267 -6.98 -5.10 29.05
C LYS A 267 -8.29 -4.44 28.60
N VAL A 268 -9.39 -5.19 28.55
CA VAL A 268 -10.68 -4.62 28.26
C VAL A 268 -11.19 -4.03 29.55
N SER A 269 -10.96 -2.79 29.77
CA SER A 269 -11.90 -1.90 30.34
C SER A 269 -11.39 -0.67 31.01
N THR A 270 -12.16 0.31 30.78
CA THR A 270 -12.53 1.31 31.79
C THR A 270 -14.06 1.42 31.94
N ASP A 271 -14.83 0.54 31.34
CA ASP A 271 -16.28 0.41 31.61
C ASP A 271 -16.61 -0.97 32.15
N PRO A 272 -17.69 -1.13 32.96
CA PRO A 272 -17.83 -2.26 33.85
C PRO A 272 -17.58 -3.59 33.15
N PRO A 273 -16.75 -4.47 33.74
CA PRO A 273 -16.23 -5.62 33.06
C PRO A 273 -17.38 -6.55 32.68
N ALA A 274 -17.58 -6.72 31.39
CA ALA A 274 -18.24 -7.92 30.88
C ALA A 274 -17.42 -9.11 31.41
N ALA A 275 -18.07 -10.10 31.99
CA ALA A 275 -17.46 -11.19 32.72
C ALA A 275 -16.21 -11.73 32.01
N VAL A 276 -15.06 -11.57 32.64
CA VAL A 276 -13.77 -12.05 32.17
C VAL A 276 -13.85 -13.56 32.00
N SER A 277 -13.83 -14.04 30.77
CA SER A 277 -13.64 -15.46 30.52
C SER A 277 -12.24 -15.82 31.00
N THR A 278 -12.14 -16.75 31.94
CA THR A 278 -10.86 -17.24 32.50
C THR A 278 -10.05 -18.09 31.52
N LYS A 279 -10.43 -18.14 30.24
CA LYS A 279 -9.64 -18.75 29.16
C LYS A 279 -8.95 -17.63 28.40
N SER A 280 -7.64 -17.67 28.36
CA SER A 280 -6.74 -16.81 27.58
C SER A 280 -7.04 -16.86 26.07
N LYS A 281 -8.14 -16.23 25.63
CA LYS A 281 -8.45 -16.05 24.21
C LYS A 281 -8.68 -14.58 23.95
N THR A 282 -7.99 -14.10 22.92
CA THR A 282 -8.31 -12.82 22.29
C THR A 282 -9.74 -12.84 21.79
N GLN A 283 -10.51 -11.81 22.13
CA GLN A 283 -11.88 -11.67 21.67
C GLN A 283 -11.90 -10.91 20.34
N GLN A 284 -12.50 -11.47 19.32
CA GLN A 284 -12.76 -10.81 18.05
C GLN A 284 -13.81 -9.70 18.22
N LEU A 285 -13.47 -8.49 17.74
CA LEU A 285 -14.38 -7.33 17.73
C LEU A 285 -14.76 -7.00 16.29
N GLU A 286 -16.05 -6.98 16.04
CA GLU A 286 -16.65 -6.58 14.78
C GLU A 286 -17.14 -5.14 14.91
N GLN A 287 -16.50 -4.23 14.17
CA GLN A 287 -16.75 -2.80 14.29
C GLN A 287 -17.03 -2.14 12.92
N LEU A 288 -16.95 -2.92 11.84
CA LEU A 288 -17.28 -2.56 10.47
C LEU A 288 -16.41 -1.40 9.91
N TYR A 289 -15.12 -1.39 10.25
CA TYR A 289 -14.19 -0.44 9.67
C TYR A 289 -13.67 -0.87 8.30
N TRP A 290 -13.29 0.09 7.50
CA TRP A 290 -12.74 -0.09 6.16
C TRP A 290 -11.50 -0.98 6.10
N ILE A 291 -10.75 -1.08 7.20
CA ILE A 291 -9.56 -1.94 7.30
C ILE A 291 -9.85 -3.42 7.03
N ASN A 292 -11.13 -3.81 7.01
CA ASN A 292 -11.54 -5.14 6.56
C ASN A 292 -11.16 -5.44 5.09
N ALA A 293 -10.81 -4.43 4.28
CA ALA A 293 -10.26 -4.62 2.94
C ALA A 293 -8.75 -4.93 2.95
N THR A 294 -8.01 -4.60 4.01
CA THR A 294 -6.55 -4.74 4.07
C THR A 294 -6.02 -6.18 3.96
N PRO A 295 -6.73 -7.25 4.44
CA PRO A 295 -6.31 -8.62 4.19
C PRO A 295 -6.30 -9.00 2.71
N MET A 296 -7.17 -8.39 1.89
CA MET A 296 -7.19 -8.59 0.44
C MET A 296 -6.19 -7.66 -0.26
N GLU A 297 -6.03 -6.43 0.19
CA GLU A 297 -4.98 -5.52 -0.31
C GLU A 297 -3.58 -6.13 -0.18
N THR A 298 -3.30 -6.79 0.94
CA THR A 298 -2.01 -7.46 1.20
C THR A 298 -1.92 -8.88 0.68
N SER A 299 -2.99 -9.40 0.06
CA SER A 299 -3.12 -10.80 -0.36
C SER A 299 -2.95 -11.83 0.79
N THR A 300 -3.20 -11.42 2.03
CA THR A 300 -3.12 -12.29 3.20
C THR A 300 -4.35 -13.20 3.34
N ALA A 301 -5.51 -12.73 2.87
CA ALA A 301 -6.75 -13.51 2.89
C ALA A 301 -6.68 -14.70 1.92
N SER A 302 -7.29 -15.84 2.29
CA SER A 302 -7.49 -16.91 1.32
C SER A 302 -8.51 -16.49 0.24
N VAL A 303 -8.40 -17.05 -0.98
CA VAL A 303 -9.39 -16.82 -2.05
C VAL A 303 -10.81 -17.12 -1.58
N LYS A 304 -10.98 -18.18 -0.76
CA LYS A 304 -12.27 -18.55 -0.20
C LYS A 304 -12.82 -17.46 0.73
N ASP A 305 -12.01 -16.96 1.67
CA ASP A 305 -12.48 -15.96 2.63
C ASP A 305 -12.68 -14.60 1.92
N ALA A 306 -11.81 -14.22 1.00
CA ALA A 306 -11.98 -13.05 0.15
C ALA A 306 -13.29 -13.09 -0.65
N SER A 307 -13.64 -14.25 -1.25
CA SER A 307 -14.90 -14.42 -2.00
C SER A 307 -16.16 -14.23 -1.14
N MET A 308 -16.05 -14.41 0.18
CA MET A 308 -17.13 -14.16 1.14
C MET A 308 -17.11 -12.71 1.64
N ALA A 309 -15.95 -12.09 1.76
CA ALA A 309 -15.79 -10.73 2.27
C ALA A 309 -16.19 -9.67 1.23
N PHE A 310 -15.81 -9.83 -0.03
CA PHE A 310 -16.10 -8.84 -1.08
C PHE A 310 -17.60 -8.48 -1.19
N PRO A 311 -18.56 -9.43 -1.23
CA PRO A 311 -19.98 -9.06 -1.28
C PRO A 311 -20.45 -8.23 -0.09
N GLN A 312 -19.83 -8.38 1.09
CA GLN A 312 -20.12 -7.56 2.26
C GLN A 312 -19.55 -6.15 2.11
N LEU A 313 -18.28 -6.05 1.69
CA LEU A 313 -17.57 -4.77 1.50
C LEU A 313 -18.13 -3.96 0.32
N GLU A 314 -18.63 -4.63 -0.73
CA GLU A 314 -19.30 -3.99 -1.88
C GLU A 314 -20.75 -3.54 -1.58
N SER A 315 -21.33 -4.04 -0.49
CA SER A 315 -22.71 -3.71 -0.12
C SER A 315 -22.85 -2.24 0.29
N SER A 316 -24.10 -1.74 0.31
CA SER A 316 -24.38 -0.36 0.75
C SER A 316 -24.01 -0.09 2.22
N THR A 317 -23.63 -1.10 2.98
CA THR A 317 -23.07 -0.93 4.32
C THR A 317 -21.70 -0.28 4.28
N PHE A 318 -20.87 -0.63 3.30
CA PHE A 318 -19.48 -0.16 3.19
C PHE A 318 -19.20 0.70 1.97
N THR A 319 -19.99 0.56 0.90
CA THR A 319 -19.73 1.24 -0.37
C THR A 319 -20.90 2.11 -0.78
N GLY A 320 -20.62 3.38 -0.98
CA GLY A 320 -21.57 4.39 -1.48
C GLY A 320 -21.40 4.71 -2.96
N THR A 321 -22.05 5.78 -3.37
CA THR A 321 -21.95 6.32 -4.73
C THR A 321 -20.66 7.11 -4.96
N THR A 322 -20.01 7.56 -3.90
CA THR A 322 -18.78 8.38 -3.95
C THR A 322 -17.52 7.59 -3.61
N GLY A 323 -17.62 6.51 -2.82
CA GLY A 323 -16.44 5.73 -2.45
C GLY A 323 -16.71 4.68 -1.39
N PHE A 324 -15.63 4.13 -0.87
CA PHE A 324 -15.62 3.15 0.21
C PHE A 324 -15.60 3.88 1.56
N PHE A 325 -16.55 3.57 2.45
CA PHE A 325 -16.76 4.28 3.71
C PHE A 325 -15.70 3.95 4.75
N GLN A 326 -15.39 4.91 5.60
CA GLN A 326 -14.49 4.69 6.76
C GLN A 326 -15.07 3.69 7.75
N GLN A 327 -16.39 3.74 7.95
CA GLN A 327 -17.10 2.79 8.80
C GLN A 327 -18.48 2.50 8.21
N GLY A 328 -18.88 1.24 8.21
CA GLY A 328 -20.22 0.81 7.83
C GLY A 328 -21.27 1.30 8.84
N GLN A 329 -22.47 1.49 8.41
CA GLN A 329 -23.75 1.92 9.04
C GLN A 329 -23.76 2.57 10.44
N LYS A 330 -22.71 2.44 11.26
CA LYS A 330 -22.71 2.89 12.66
C LYS A 330 -22.01 4.24 12.90
N GLY A 331 -21.23 4.74 11.96
CA GLY A 331 -20.36 5.87 12.26
C GLY A 331 -20.24 6.95 11.22
N GLY A 332 -20.81 6.79 10.07
CA GLY A 332 -20.74 7.83 9.04
C GLY A 332 -20.36 7.27 7.67
N PHE A 333 -21.15 7.66 6.72
CA PHE A 333 -21.01 7.33 5.31
C PHE A 333 -19.91 8.15 4.63
N GLN A 334 -18.90 8.57 5.39
CA GLN A 334 -17.75 9.28 4.85
C GLN A 334 -16.84 8.33 4.10
N ALA A 335 -16.64 8.59 2.82
CA ALA A 335 -15.66 7.92 2.01
C ALA A 335 -14.34 8.71 2.00
N SER A 336 -13.24 8.02 1.74
CA SER A 336 -11.94 8.64 1.55
C SER A 336 -11.19 8.02 0.37
N ALA A 337 -10.22 8.76 -0.14
CA ALA A 337 -9.40 8.33 -1.25
C ALA A 337 -8.58 7.07 -0.90
N VAL A 338 -7.96 7.03 0.29
CA VAL A 338 -7.13 5.89 0.69
C VAL A 338 -7.96 4.62 0.87
N ASN A 339 -9.11 4.72 1.53
CA ASN A 339 -10.00 3.56 1.75
C ASN A 339 -10.48 3.00 0.41
N THR A 340 -10.92 3.89 -0.48
CA THR A 340 -11.40 3.54 -1.82
C THR A 340 -10.26 2.94 -2.66
N GLY A 341 -9.04 3.48 -2.53
CA GLY A 341 -7.84 2.95 -3.17
C GLY A 341 -7.45 1.55 -2.65
N VAL A 342 -7.48 1.35 -1.35
CA VAL A 342 -7.24 0.02 -0.73
C VAL A 342 -8.25 -1.00 -1.26
N MET A 343 -9.52 -0.61 -1.38
CA MET A 343 -10.55 -1.50 -1.94
C MET A 343 -10.30 -1.79 -3.42
N ALA A 344 -9.90 -0.79 -4.23
CA ALA A 344 -9.54 -1.00 -5.64
C ALA A 344 -8.42 -2.04 -5.80
N ILE A 345 -7.39 -1.96 -4.95
CA ILE A 345 -6.25 -2.86 -4.96
C ILE A 345 -6.64 -4.24 -4.44
N ALA A 346 -7.44 -4.30 -3.38
CA ALA A 346 -7.98 -5.55 -2.85
C ALA A 346 -8.72 -6.35 -3.94
N GLU A 347 -9.61 -5.71 -4.69
CA GLU A 347 -10.35 -6.32 -5.80
C GLU A 347 -9.40 -6.85 -6.88
N ALA A 348 -8.45 -6.03 -7.33
CA ALA A 348 -7.51 -6.40 -8.37
C ALA A 348 -6.61 -7.57 -7.97
N ASN A 349 -6.19 -7.65 -6.72
CA ASN A 349 -5.38 -8.75 -6.18
C ASN A 349 -6.09 -10.12 -6.24
N TYR A 350 -7.41 -10.11 -6.43
CA TYR A 350 -8.22 -11.34 -6.54
C TYR A 350 -8.90 -11.46 -7.93
N GLY A 351 -8.36 -10.77 -8.94
CA GLY A 351 -8.82 -10.87 -10.34
C GLY A 351 -10.21 -10.28 -10.58
N ARG A 352 -10.69 -9.43 -9.69
CA ARG A 352 -11.99 -8.77 -9.79
C ARG A 352 -11.83 -7.40 -10.44
N MET A 353 -11.32 -7.40 -11.68
CA MET A 353 -10.81 -6.21 -12.36
C MET A 353 -11.89 -5.15 -12.64
N ASP A 354 -13.13 -5.57 -12.99
CA ASP A 354 -14.24 -4.64 -13.22
C ASP A 354 -14.68 -3.94 -11.91
N GLN A 355 -14.62 -4.66 -10.79
CA GLN A 355 -14.89 -4.09 -9.47
C GLN A 355 -13.76 -3.16 -9.04
N SER A 356 -12.51 -3.54 -9.26
CA SER A 356 -11.36 -2.66 -9.05
C SER A 356 -11.51 -1.36 -9.84
N LEU A 357 -11.84 -1.45 -11.14
CA LEU A 357 -12.07 -0.30 -12.00
C LEU A 357 -13.18 0.62 -11.47
N ARG A 358 -14.24 0.06 -10.89
CA ARG A 358 -15.29 0.84 -10.24
C ARG A 358 -14.73 1.76 -9.15
N TYR A 359 -13.86 1.23 -8.26
CA TYR A 359 -13.27 2.03 -7.19
C TYR A 359 -12.22 3.03 -7.70
N VAL A 360 -11.45 2.68 -8.72
CA VAL A 360 -10.56 3.63 -9.40
C VAL A 360 -11.35 4.80 -9.99
N ASN A 361 -12.49 4.53 -10.65
CA ASN A 361 -13.38 5.56 -11.18
C ASN A 361 -13.95 6.47 -10.08
N LEU A 362 -14.31 5.92 -8.92
CA LEU A 362 -14.82 6.71 -7.80
C LEU A 362 -13.78 7.75 -7.33
N ILE A 363 -12.49 7.38 -7.31
CA ILE A 363 -11.42 8.33 -6.98
C ILE A 363 -11.20 9.33 -8.12
N ALA A 364 -11.19 8.87 -9.37
CA ALA A 364 -11.00 9.74 -10.53
C ALA A 364 -12.10 10.81 -10.65
N ASN A 365 -13.35 10.47 -10.31
CA ASN A 365 -14.49 11.39 -10.30
C ASN A 365 -14.37 12.51 -9.25
N GLU A 366 -13.50 12.38 -8.26
CA GLU A 366 -13.25 13.42 -7.27
C GLU A 366 -12.22 14.48 -7.75
N LEU A 367 -11.55 14.22 -8.87
CA LEU A 367 -10.71 15.23 -9.51
C LEU A 367 -11.57 16.45 -9.87
N ASP A 368 -11.09 17.64 -9.56
CA ASP A 368 -11.77 18.92 -9.82
C ASP A 368 -13.02 19.20 -8.93
N VAL A 369 -13.43 18.31 -8.04
CA VAL A 369 -14.63 18.51 -7.21
C VAL A 369 -14.41 19.62 -6.19
N GLU A 370 -13.32 19.60 -5.46
CA GLU A 370 -13.01 20.60 -4.44
C GLU A 370 -12.09 21.71 -4.98
N GLN A 371 -11.08 21.31 -5.72
CA GLN A 371 -10.12 22.20 -6.35
C GLN A 371 -9.66 21.65 -7.71
N PRO A 372 -9.65 22.47 -8.77
CA PRO A 372 -9.22 22.02 -10.09
C PRO A 372 -7.83 21.36 -10.08
N GLY A 373 -7.75 20.14 -10.58
CA GLY A 373 -6.52 19.35 -10.68
C GLY A 373 -6.07 18.72 -9.37
N ALA A 374 -6.89 18.70 -8.33
CA ALA A 374 -6.54 18.12 -7.05
C ALA A 374 -7.35 16.86 -6.75
N LEU A 375 -6.70 15.85 -6.18
CA LEU A 375 -7.33 14.66 -5.62
C LEU A 375 -7.48 14.89 -4.10
N PRO A 376 -8.71 14.96 -3.57
CA PRO A 376 -8.96 15.27 -2.16
C PRO A 376 -8.71 14.05 -1.27
N GLU A 377 -8.67 14.28 0.04
CA GLU A 377 -8.58 13.22 1.04
C GLU A 377 -9.92 12.51 1.26
N LEU A 378 -10.96 13.32 1.52
CA LEU A 378 -12.30 12.84 1.87
C LEU A 378 -13.28 13.21 0.76
N PHE A 379 -14.29 12.37 0.56
CA PHE A 379 -15.26 12.51 -0.50
C PHE A 379 -16.62 12.94 0.07
N ASP A 380 -17.25 13.93 -0.54
CA ASP A 380 -18.63 14.30 -0.25
C ASP A 380 -19.57 13.17 -0.65
N SER A 381 -20.64 13.00 0.12
CA SER A 381 -21.74 12.11 -0.24
C SER A 381 -23.07 12.84 -0.17
N PRO A 382 -24.15 12.31 -0.73
CA PRO A 382 -25.48 12.89 -0.58
C PRO A 382 -25.91 13.05 0.89
N ASP A 383 -25.42 12.18 1.76
CA ASP A 383 -25.78 12.11 3.17
C ASP A 383 -24.74 12.82 4.07
N TYR A 384 -23.60 13.20 3.53
CA TYR A 384 -22.51 13.82 4.25
C TYR A 384 -21.85 14.90 3.41
N LYS A 385 -21.99 16.16 3.85
CA LYS A 385 -21.33 17.32 3.25
C LYS A 385 -20.09 17.66 4.03
N TYR A 386 -18.97 17.65 3.35
CA TYR A 386 -17.68 17.98 3.90
C TYR A 386 -17.18 19.30 3.31
N PHE A 387 -16.70 20.20 4.16
CA PHE A 387 -16.15 21.49 3.74
C PHE A 387 -14.68 21.57 4.18
N PRO A 388 -13.72 21.44 3.29
CA PRO A 388 -12.34 21.74 3.61
C PRO A 388 -12.16 23.22 4.00
N PRO A 389 -11.27 23.55 4.93
CA PRO A 389 -10.40 22.70 5.76
C PRO A 389 -11.05 22.30 7.09
N PHE A 390 -12.36 22.40 7.23
CA PHE A 390 -13.05 22.10 8.47
C PHE A 390 -13.08 20.57 8.72
N GLY A 391 -12.61 20.15 9.91
CA GLY A 391 -12.57 18.77 10.31
C GLY A 391 -11.32 18.01 9.86
N GLY A 392 -10.29 18.69 9.33
CA GLY A 392 -9.00 18.10 9.02
C GLY A 392 -8.90 17.35 7.69
N ALA A 393 -9.79 17.59 6.71
CA ALA A 393 -9.61 17.03 5.37
C ALA A 393 -8.85 17.97 4.46
N MET A 394 -8.14 17.37 3.53
CA MET A 394 -7.27 18.06 2.60
C MET A 394 -7.90 18.11 1.22
N VAL A 395 -7.88 19.30 0.59
CA VAL A 395 -8.33 19.48 -0.80
C VAL A 395 -7.40 18.78 -1.80
N MET A 396 -6.16 18.51 -1.41
CA MET A 396 -5.17 17.76 -2.16
C MET A 396 -4.40 16.90 -1.16
N GLN A 397 -4.43 15.57 -1.35
CA GLN A 397 -3.81 14.60 -0.47
C GLN A 397 -2.89 13.67 -1.27
N ALA A 398 -1.66 13.48 -0.78
CA ALA A 398 -0.64 12.70 -1.49
C ALA A 398 -1.05 11.23 -1.69
N TRP A 399 -1.59 10.57 -0.68
CA TRP A 399 -2.01 9.17 -0.77
C TRP A 399 -3.21 8.93 -1.68
N SER A 400 -3.96 9.98 -2.06
CA SER A 400 -5.13 9.81 -2.96
C SER A 400 -4.74 9.27 -4.33
N SER A 401 -3.50 9.51 -4.76
CA SER A 401 -2.95 8.93 -5.99
C SER A 401 -2.66 7.43 -5.91
N TYR A 402 -2.61 6.83 -4.71
CA TYR A 402 -2.37 5.39 -4.52
C TYR A 402 -3.40 4.54 -5.24
N GLY A 403 -4.68 4.87 -5.08
CA GLY A 403 -5.78 4.16 -5.73
C GLY A 403 -5.91 4.41 -7.25
N ILE A 404 -5.06 5.24 -7.82
CA ILE A 404 -4.98 5.48 -9.28
C ILE A 404 -3.72 4.86 -9.86
N HIS A 405 -2.54 5.27 -9.38
CA HIS A 405 -1.27 4.88 -10.00
C HIS A 405 -0.96 3.39 -9.81
N TRP A 406 -1.12 2.88 -8.59
CA TRP A 406 -0.75 1.51 -8.28
C TRP A 406 -1.62 0.46 -9.00
N PRO A 407 -2.97 0.57 -9.00
CA PRO A 407 -3.80 -0.33 -9.78
C PRO A 407 -3.43 -0.36 -11.26
N LEU A 408 -3.28 0.80 -11.89
CA LEU A 408 -3.04 0.87 -13.33
C LEU A 408 -1.69 0.28 -13.74
N VAL A 409 -0.62 0.57 -12.99
CA VAL A 409 0.74 0.19 -13.35
C VAL A 409 1.07 -1.23 -12.88
N GLU A 410 0.89 -1.51 -11.59
CA GLU A 410 1.28 -2.82 -11.05
C GLU A 410 0.23 -3.91 -11.30
N LEU A 411 -1.06 -3.58 -11.22
CA LEU A 411 -2.08 -4.61 -11.21
C LEU A 411 -2.70 -4.82 -12.59
N TYR A 412 -3.05 -3.75 -13.33
CA TYR A 412 -3.67 -3.90 -14.65
C TYR A 412 -2.62 -4.19 -15.73
N LEU A 413 -1.53 -3.44 -15.77
CA LEU A 413 -0.39 -3.75 -16.64
C LEU A 413 0.44 -4.93 -16.13
N GLY A 414 0.28 -5.33 -14.89
CA GLY A 414 0.99 -6.46 -14.29
C GLY A 414 2.50 -6.25 -14.17
N ILE A 415 2.96 -5.01 -14.04
CA ILE A 415 4.38 -4.65 -14.02
C ILE A 415 4.95 -4.83 -12.62
N LYS A 416 5.80 -5.84 -12.43
CA LYS A 416 6.44 -6.18 -11.17
C LYS A 416 7.96 -6.28 -11.36
N PRO A 417 8.69 -5.18 -11.14
CA PRO A 417 10.14 -5.20 -11.27
C PRO A 417 10.82 -5.75 -10.01
N ASP A 418 11.90 -6.46 -10.24
CA ASP A 418 12.98 -6.69 -9.29
C ASP A 418 14.27 -6.15 -9.94
N ALA A 419 14.39 -4.83 -9.92
CA ALA A 419 15.48 -4.15 -10.58
C ALA A 419 16.88 -4.51 -10.01
N PRO A 420 17.05 -4.77 -8.70
CA PRO A 420 18.31 -5.29 -8.16
C PRO A 420 18.77 -6.59 -8.82
N ALA A 421 17.84 -7.51 -9.09
CA ALA A 421 18.11 -8.77 -9.78
C ALA A 421 18.09 -8.67 -11.31
N LYS A 422 17.80 -7.49 -11.86
CA LYS A 422 17.55 -7.28 -13.30
C LYS A 422 16.48 -8.22 -13.83
N SER A 423 15.40 -8.35 -13.09
CA SER A 423 14.24 -9.16 -13.42
C SER A 423 12.99 -8.28 -13.53
N LEU A 424 12.12 -8.62 -14.47
CA LEU A 424 10.86 -7.91 -14.69
C LEU A 424 9.78 -8.92 -15.07
N SER A 425 8.71 -8.93 -14.29
CA SER A 425 7.49 -9.64 -14.66
C SER A 425 6.47 -8.65 -15.21
N VAL A 426 5.84 -9.01 -16.33
CA VAL A 426 4.74 -8.26 -16.95
C VAL A 426 3.63 -9.26 -17.29
N VAL A 427 2.68 -9.40 -16.36
CA VAL A 427 1.56 -10.34 -16.47
C VAL A 427 0.26 -9.57 -16.23
N PRO A 428 -0.27 -8.93 -17.28
CA PRO A 428 -1.44 -8.06 -17.20
C PRO A 428 -2.73 -8.80 -16.84
N ASP A 429 -3.69 -8.01 -16.36
CA ASP A 429 -5.09 -8.39 -16.21
C ASP A 429 -5.94 -7.13 -16.41
N LEU A 430 -6.67 -7.05 -17.51
CA LEU A 430 -7.45 -5.85 -17.85
C LEU A 430 -8.92 -5.99 -17.41
N PRO A 431 -9.53 -4.88 -16.96
CA PRO A 431 -10.99 -4.82 -16.81
C PRO A 431 -11.73 -5.28 -18.07
N GLY A 432 -12.89 -5.87 -17.91
CA GLY A 432 -13.68 -6.45 -19.02
C GLY A 432 -14.03 -5.46 -20.12
N SER A 433 -14.21 -4.19 -19.76
CA SER A 433 -14.53 -3.10 -20.69
C SER A 433 -13.32 -2.52 -21.43
N TRP A 434 -12.07 -2.83 -21.02
CA TRP A 434 -10.87 -2.24 -21.61
C TRP A 434 -10.25 -3.16 -22.65
N PRO A 435 -10.19 -2.72 -23.93
CA PRO A 435 -9.53 -3.49 -24.98
C PRO A 435 -8.01 -3.36 -24.96
N GLU A 436 -7.50 -2.28 -24.36
CA GLU A 436 -6.07 -1.96 -24.35
C GLU A 436 -5.69 -1.11 -23.15
N LEU A 437 -4.41 -1.16 -22.82
CA LEU A 437 -3.75 -0.30 -21.84
C LEU A 437 -2.26 -0.26 -22.17
N SER A 438 -1.62 0.91 -22.07
CA SER A 438 -0.17 1.00 -22.26
C SER A 438 0.46 2.04 -21.40
N VAL A 439 1.78 1.91 -21.20
CA VAL A 439 2.62 2.91 -20.55
C VAL A 439 3.95 3.03 -21.30
N ASP A 440 4.36 4.26 -21.54
CA ASP A 440 5.66 4.63 -22.09
C ASP A 440 6.51 5.38 -21.06
N ASN A 441 7.83 5.36 -21.26
CA ASN A 441 8.78 6.07 -20.40
C ASN A 441 8.65 5.74 -18.90
N LEU A 442 8.25 4.50 -18.59
CA LEU A 442 8.18 4.03 -17.22
C LEU A 442 9.59 3.72 -16.70
N ARG A 443 9.99 4.36 -15.64
CA ARG A 443 11.29 4.17 -15.03
C ARG A 443 11.36 2.89 -14.22
N VAL A 444 12.33 2.02 -14.53
CA VAL A 444 12.64 0.79 -13.78
C VAL A 444 14.16 0.64 -13.71
N GLY A 445 14.72 0.61 -12.51
CA GLY A 445 16.17 0.68 -12.32
C GLY A 445 16.76 1.95 -12.94
N SER A 446 17.88 1.83 -13.61
CA SER A 446 18.52 2.95 -14.33
C SER A 446 17.95 3.20 -15.73
N SER A 447 16.88 2.51 -16.11
CA SER A 447 16.37 2.46 -17.48
C SER A 447 14.90 2.87 -17.54
N GLN A 448 14.43 3.07 -18.77
CA GLN A 448 13.01 3.24 -19.09
C GLN A 448 12.52 2.00 -19.82
N ILE A 449 11.27 1.62 -19.55
CA ILE A 449 10.56 0.54 -20.22
C ILE A 449 9.29 1.07 -20.87
N ALA A 450 8.75 0.31 -21.83
CA ALA A 450 7.41 0.50 -22.35
C ALA A 450 6.67 -0.83 -22.31
N VAL A 451 5.39 -0.77 -21.97
CA VAL A 451 4.50 -1.94 -21.93
C VAL A 451 3.22 -1.59 -22.63
N SER A 452 2.74 -2.46 -23.52
CA SER A 452 1.41 -2.35 -24.08
C SER A 452 0.69 -3.69 -24.01
N VAL A 453 -0.60 -3.62 -23.74
CA VAL A 453 -1.49 -4.77 -23.60
C VAL A 453 -2.69 -4.55 -24.50
N GLN A 454 -3.05 -5.58 -25.26
CA GLN A 454 -4.25 -5.57 -26.10
C GLN A 454 -5.04 -6.86 -25.89
N ARG A 455 -6.36 -6.73 -25.91
CA ARG A 455 -7.29 -7.84 -25.82
C ARG A 455 -8.37 -7.69 -26.91
N ALA A 456 -8.50 -8.71 -27.75
CA ALA A 456 -9.49 -8.74 -28.83
C ALA A 456 -10.14 -10.14 -28.89
N GLY A 457 -11.31 -10.25 -28.28
CA GLY A 457 -12.02 -11.53 -28.19
C GLY A 457 -11.21 -12.57 -27.40
N VAL A 458 -10.72 -13.61 -28.11
CA VAL A 458 -9.91 -14.71 -27.55
C VAL A 458 -8.40 -14.48 -27.66
N ASP A 459 -8.00 -13.35 -28.22
CA ASP A 459 -6.59 -12.97 -28.41
C ASP A 459 -6.14 -11.99 -27.32
N TYR A 460 -5.00 -12.29 -26.70
CA TYR A 460 -4.35 -11.46 -25.69
C TYR A 460 -2.91 -11.21 -26.12
N VAL A 461 -2.50 -9.95 -26.18
CA VAL A 461 -1.16 -9.56 -26.63
C VAL A 461 -0.53 -8.67 -25.57
N THR A 462 0.64 -9.07 -25.10
CA THR A 462 1.47 -8.29 -24.17
C THR A 462 2.80 -8.00 -24.84
N THR A 463 3.12 -6.72 -25.02
CA THR A 463 4.38 -6.26 -25.61
C THR A 463 5.19 -5.52 -24.57
N VAL A 464 6.47 -5.87 -24.43
CA VAL A 464 7.38 -5.30 -23.46
C VAL A 464 8.67 -4.85 -24.14
N SER A 465 9.02 -3.59 -23.99
CA SER A 465 10.34 -3.07 -24.35
C SER A 465 11.13 -2.83 -23.07
N ALA A 466 12.20 -3.59 -22.86
CA ALA A 466 13.00 -3.56 -21.64
C ALA A 466 14.50 -3.53 -21.97
N PRO A 467 15.35 -3.09 -21.00
CA PRO A 467 16.81 -3.03 -21.19
C PRO A 467 17.39 -4.39 -21.55
N VAL A 468 18.42 -4.41 -22.38
CA VAL A 468 19.13 -5.65 -22.74
C VAL A 468 19.76 -6.29 -21.50
N GLY A 469 19.65 -7.62 -21.39
CA GLY A 469 20.24 -8.40 -20.31
C GLY A 469 19.36 -8.54 -19.06
N TRP A 470 18.08 -8.17 -19.16
CA TRP A 470 17.09 -8.46 -18.11
C TRP A 470 16.43 -9.82 -18.33
N SER A 471 16.13 -10.52 -17.25
CA SER A 471 15.25 -11.70 -17.27
C SER A 471 13.80 -11.22 -17.28
N LEU A 472 13.01 -11.70 -18.23
CA LEU A 472 11.62 -11.30 -18.41
C LEU A 472 10.68 -12.48 -18.21
N THR A 473 9.61 -12.25 -17.46
CA THR A 473 8.41 -13.07 -17.44
C THR A 473 7.30 -12.25 -18.10
N ILE A 474 6.83 -12.68 -19.28
CA ILE A 474 5.79 -11.98 -20.01
C ILE A 474 4.59 -12.92 -20.16
N GLY A 475 3.38 -12.40 -19.95
CA GLY A 475 2.21 -13.24 -20.07
C GLY A 475 0.89 -12.48 -20.03
N TYR A 476 -0.12 -13.13 -19.49
CA TYR A 476 -1.43 -12.55 -19.21
C TYR A 476 -2.14 -13.39 -18.16
N THR A 477 -2.98 -12.76 -17.33
CA THR A 477 -3.82 -13.44 -16.35
C THR A 477 -5.17 -13.81 -16.99
N LEU A 478 -5.50 -15.08 -16.97
CA LEU A 478 -6.76 -15.60 -17.51
C LEU A 478 -7.69 -16.06 -16.38
N PRO A 479 -9.01 -15.99 -16.56
CA PRO A 479 -9.94 -16.63 -15.65
C PRO A 479 -9.62 -18.11 -15.46
N ALA A 480 -9.78 -18.62 -14.25
CA ALA A 480 -9.50 -20.01 -13.93
C ALA A 480 -10.24 -20.98 -14.88
N LYS A 481 -9.55 -22.02 -15.32
CA LYS A 481 -10.02 -23.04 -16.27
C LYS A 481 -10.21 -22.56 -17.72
N THR A 482 -9.65 -21.41 -18.08
CA THR A 482 -9.61 -20.99 -19.49
C THR A 482 -8.71 -21.93 -20.28
N GLN A 483 -9.21 -22.45 -21.41
CA GLN A 483 -8.43 -23.34 -22.27
C GLN A 483 -7.51 -22.50 -23.17
N VAL A 484 -6.20 -22.67 -22.98
CA VAL A 484 -5.17 -22.02 -23.81
C VAL A 484 -4.96 -22.85 -25.08
N LYS A 485 -5.18 -22.24 -26.23
CA LYS A 485 -5.02 -22.89 -27.54
C LYS A 485 -3.60 -22.78 -28.08
N THR A 486 -3.05 -21.57 -28.07
CA THR A 486 -1.69 -21.30 -28.54
C THR A 486 -1.02 -20.20 -27.72
N VAL A 487 0.29 -20.32 -27.57
CA VAL A 487 1.15 -19.26 -27.01
C VAL A 487 2.34 -19.07 -27.95
N SER A 488 2.64 -17.83 -28.29
CA SER A 488 3.79 -17.48 -29.11
C SER A 488 4.59 -16.33 -28.50
N LEU A 489 5.91 -16.35 -28.74
CA LEU A 489 6.84 -15.28 -28.46
C LEU A 489 7.43 -14.77 -29.79
N ASN A 490 7.23 -13.50 -30.08
CA ASN A 490 7.68 -12.86 -31.33
C ASN A 490 7.23 -13.63 -32.60
N GLY A 491 5.98 -14.11 -32.59
CA GLY A 491 5.38 -14.86 -33.71
C GLY A 491 5.79 -16.33 -33.78
N SER A 492 6.68 -16.83 -32.93
CA SER A 492 7.08 -18.25 -32.89
C SER A 492 6.44 -18.97 -31.71
N PRO A 493 6.01 -20.24 -31.87
CA PRO A 493 5.48 -21.01 -30.75
C PRO A 493 6.45 -21.00 -29.52
N ALA A 494 5.90 -20.75 -28.34
CA ALA A 494 6.69 -20.63 -27.12
C ALA A 494 6.25 -21.65 -26.04
N ALA A 495 7.21 -22.13 -25.28
CA ALA A 495 6.93 -22.85 -24.04
C ALA A 495 6.40 -21.86 -22.98
N PHE A 496 5.41 -22.30 -22.23
CA PHE A 496 4.80 -21.48 -21.18
C PHE A 496 4.48 -22.33 -19.95
N GLN A 497 4.25 -21.64 -18.83
CA GLN A 497 3.75 -22.22 -17.58
C GLN A 497 2.39 -21.61 -17.26
N ILE A 498 1.52 -22.39 -16.64
CA ILE A 498 0.28 -21.91 -16.02
C ILE A 498 0.51 -21.87 -14.53
N VAL A 499 0.44 -20.66 -13.94
CA VAL A 499 0.68 -20.43 -12.53
C VAL A 499 -0.64 -20.01 -11.87
N PRO A 500 -1.25 -20.85 -11.03
CA PRO A 500 -2.43 -20.47 -10.26
C PRO A 500 -2.07 -19.38 -9.23
N THR A 501 -2.84 -18.31 -9.21
CA THR A 501 -2.71 -17.19 -8.27
C THR A 501 -4.06 -16.81 -7.68
N ASN A 502 -4.10 -15.88 -6.74
CA ASN A 502 -5.36 -15.32 -6.26
C ASN A 502 -6.15 -14.60 -7.37
N ARG A 503 -5.48 -14.13 -8.42
CA ARG A 503 -6.07 -13.39 -9.54
C ARG A 503 -6.68 -14.31 -10.60
N GLY A 504 -6.21 -15.56 -10.71
CA GLY A 504 -6.62 -16.51 -11.73
C GLY A 504 -5.47 -17.42 -12.14
N GLU A 505 -5.43 -17.78 -13.42
CA GLU A 505 -4.34 -18.57 -14.01
C GLU A 505 -3.43 -17.64 -14.82
N GLU A 506 -2.24 -17.39 -14.32
CA GLU A 506 -1.25 -16.58 -15.01
C GLU A 506 -0.47 -17.44 -16.03
N ILE A 507 -0.47 -17.02 -17.28
CA ILE A 507 0.35 -17.63 -18.33
C ILE A 507 1.71 -16.94 -18.33
N HIS A 508 2.77 -17.70 -18.09
CA HIS A 508 4.13 -17.19 -18.00
C HIS A 508 5.00 -17.71 -19.13
N VAL A 509 5.55 -16.80 -19.93
CA VAL A 509 6.60 -17.07 -20.93
C VAL A 509 7.89 -16.44 -20.43
N GLN A 510 8.91 -17.28 -20.22
CA GLN A 510 10.24 -16.85 -19.81
C GLN A 510 11.08 -16.48 -21.01
N THR A 511 11.73 -15.32 -20.98
CA THR A 511 12.67 -14.88 -22.01
C THR A 511 13.72 -13.92 -21.44
N ASN A 512 14.75 -13.62 -22.21
CA ASN A 512 15.69 -12.57 -21.89
C ASN A 512 15.44 -11.36 -22.80
N SER A 513 15.59 -10.16 -22.24
CA SER A 513 15.38 -8.95 -23.03
C SER A 513 16.48 -8.77 -24.08
N GLY A 514 16.05 -8.57 -25.30
CA GLY A 514 16.91 -8.27 -26.45
C GLY A 514 16.28 -7.20 -27.35
N GLY A 515 15.55 -6.26 -26.75
CA GLY A 515 14.69 -5.28 -27.40
C GLY A 515 13.23 -5.51 -27.04
N THR A 516 12.32 -5.20 -27.98
CA THR A 516 10.87 -5.43 -27.78
C THR A 516 10.54 -6.91 -27.89
N GLN A 517 9.79 -7.42 -26.92
CA GLN A 517 9.27 -8.80 -26.90
C GLN A 517 7.75 -8.76 -26.92
N GLU A 518 7.12 -9.60 -27.74
CA GLU A 518 5.68 -9.76 -27.84
C GLU A 518 5.28 -11.19 -27.47
N VAL A 519 4.42 -11.33 -26.47
CA VAL A 519 3.73 -12.59 -26.16
C VAL A 519 2.29 -12.48 -26.62
N ARG A 520 1.86 -13.47 -27.44
CA ARG A 520 0.47 -13.60 -27.87
C ARG A 520 -0.10 -14.92 -27.35
N ILE A 521 -1.26 -14.83 -26.73
CA ILE A 521 -2.01 -15.96 -26.19
C ILE A 521 -3.35 -16.02 -26.88
N GLN A 522 -3.72 -17.19 -27.38
CA GLN A 522 -5.07 -17.46 -27.90
C GLN A 522 -5.76 -18.49 -27.03
N THR A 523 -7.02 -18.24 -26.71
CA THR A 523 -7.89 -19.17 -25.97
C THR A 523 -8.92 -19.81 -26.89
N GLU A 524 -9.63 -20.82 -26.38
CA GLU A 524 -10.72 -21.47 -27.16
C GLU A 524 -11.99 -20.62 -27.17
#